data_6b9621db641c69f1644ba257a3f383b3
#
_entry.id   6b9621db641c69f1644ba257a3f383b3
#
_cell.length_a   1.000
_cell.length_b   1.000
_cell.length_c   1.000
_cell.angle_alpha   90.00
_cell.angle_beta   90.00
_cell.angle_gamma   90.00
#
_symmetry.space_group_name_H-M   'P 1'
#
loop_
_entity.id
_entity.type
_entity.pdbx_description
1 polymer ?
#
loop_
_entity_poly.entity_id
_entity_poly.type
_entity_poly.pdbx_seq_one_letter_code
_entity_poly.pdbx_strand_id
1 'polypeptide(L)'
;MKKRLIALTMVLLLTLSGTLAAYAADGFNKAVFDNAPDVFVVRDDMTGNLTAASDSLLGDKGTVTPETGGGYVVVYSGVNISDTFNLHSLLFKYYADDWAFINSVIVKIGSRRYKFNGIKVDRDVLRDASIREIAFIDLTSDVIPFMTYLIEHRDEVVKVRLQGQDRDIDFTLTDDMKNGIINIYNLYVAGGGTSKASMKK
;
A
#
# COMPACT_ATOMS: atom_id res chain seq x y z
N MET A 1 -10.99 -24.89 -21.97
CA MET A 1 -10.15 -25.45 -20.90
C MET A 1 -9.56 -24.39 -19.95
N LYS A 2 -9.14 -23.19 -20.42
CA LYS A 2 -8.53 -22.13 -19.57
C LYS A 2 -9.46 -21.55 -18.47
N LYS A 3 -10.78 -21.44 -18.70
CA LYS A 3 -11.74 -20.90 -17.71
C LYS A 3 -11.96 -21.80 -16.49
N ARG A 4 -11.75 -23.13 -16.60
CA ARG A 4 -11.89 -24.05 -15.45
C ARG A 4 -10.67 -24.05 -14.52
N LEU A 5 -9.49 -23.69 -15.04
CA LEU A 5 -8.26 -23.61 -14.25
C LEU A 5 -8.29 -22.39 -13.31
N ILE A 6 -8.85 -21.25 -13.79
CA ILE A 6 -8.96 -20.02 -12.98
C ILE A 6 -9.92 -20.22 -11.82
N ALA A 7 -11.03 -20.92 -12.05
CA ALA A 7 -12.00 -21.22 -10.96
C ALA A 7 -11.39 -22.15 -9.90
N LEU A 8 -10.53 -23.10 -10.29
CA LEU A 8 -9.88 -24.02 -9.36
C LEU A 8 -8.82 -23.29 -8.51
N THR A 9 -8.10 -22.32 -9.07
CA THR A 9 -7.09 -21.52 -8.36
C THR A 9 -7.76 -20.57 -7.35
N MET A 10 -8.93 -19.98 -7.66
CA MET A 10 -9.71 -19.17 -6.71
C MET A 10 -10.27 -19.99 -5.56
N VAL A 11 -10.75 -21.21 -5.83
CA VAL A 11 -11.25 -22.10 -4.76
C VAL A 11 -10.11 -22.57 -3.85
N LEU A 12 -8.90 -22.77 -4.38
CA LEU A 12 -7.74 -23.15 -3.58
C LEU A 12 -7.26 -22.00 -2.67
N LEU A 13 -7.32 -20.76 -3.12
CA LEU A 13 -7.03 -19.57 -2.31
C LEU A 13 -8.07 -19.35 -1.19
N LEU A 14 -9.34 -19.60 -1.47
CA LEU A 14 -10.41 -19.52 -0.44
C LEU A 14 -10.34 -20.63 0.60
N THR A 15 -9.87 -21.83 0.25
CA THR A 15 -9.70 -22.93 1.21
C THR A 15 -8.45 -22.78 2.08
N LEU A 16 -7.39 -22.10 1.59
CA LEU A 16 -6.26 -21.74 2.45
C LEU A 16 -6.62 -20.63 3.46
N SER A 17 -7.53 -19.73 3.13
CA SER A 17 -7.96 -18.67 4.07
C SER A 17 -8.76 -19.22 5.25
N GLY A 18 -9.44 -20.34 5.10
CA GLY A 18 -10.22 -20.99 6.19
C GLY A 18 -9.37 -21.69 7.25
N THR A 19 -8.17 -22.15 6.89
CA THR A 19 -7.27 -22.84 7.85
C THR A 19 -6.30 -21.87 8.55
N LEU A 20 -6.03 -20.70 7.97
CA LEU A 20 -5.19 -19.67 8.58
C LEU A 20 -5.92 -18.85 9.66
N ALA A 21 -7.25 -18.77 9.61
CA ALA A 21 -8.05 -18.08 10.62
C ALA A 21 -7.93 -18.70 12.04
N ALA A 22 -7.50 -19.97 12.16
CA ALA A 22 -7.27 -20.62 13.44
C ALA A 22 -5.96 -20.21 14.14
N TYR A 23 -5.01 -19.61 13.40
CA TYR A 23 -3.75 -19.09 13.96
C TYR A 23 -3.82 -17.63 14.41
N ALA A 24 -4.87 -16.91 14.05
CA ALA A 24 -5.05 -15.48 14.38
C ALA A 24 -5.34 -15.23 15.89
N ALA A 25 -5.50 -16.28 16.70
CA ALA A 25 -5.73 -16.16 18.15
C ALA A 25 -4.45 -15.82 18.94
N ASP A 26 -3.26 -16.08 18.39
CA ASP A 26 -1.97 -15.98 19.10
C ASP A 26 -1.00 -14.93 18.51
N GLY A 27 -1.49 -13.87 17.90
CA GLY A 27 -0.66 -12.80 17.38
C GLY A 27 -0.43 -12.87 15.86
N PHE A 28 0.18 -11.82 15.31
CA PHE A 28 0.48 -11.70 13.88
C PHE A 28 1.62 -12.65 13.47
N ASN A 29 1.40 -13.47 12.44
CA ASN A 29 2.44 -14.34 11.89
C ASN A 29 3.43 -13.58 11.03
N LYS A 30 4.56 -13.12 11.61
CA LYS A 30 5.63 -12.38 10.92
C LYS A 30 6.36 -13.23 9.86
N ALA A 31 6.26 -14.58 9.92
CA ALA A 31 6.97 -15.47 9.00
C ALA A 31 6.41 -15.44 7.56
N VAL A 32 5.21 -14.89 7.35
CA VAL A 32 4.66 -14.71 5.99
C VAL A 32 5.52 -13.82 5.10
N PHE A 33 6.38 -12.99 5.71
CA PHE A 33 7.33 -12.14 4.98
C PHE A 33 8.68 -12.80 4.74
N ASP A 34 8.96 -13.98 5.33
CA ASP A 34 10.21 -14.69 5.12
C ASP A 34 10.24 -15.24 3.69
N ASN A 35 11.24 -14.83 2.94
CA ASN A 35 11.41 -15.20 1.52
C ASN A 35 10.25 -14.77 0.59
N ALA A 36 9.42 -13.80 1.00
CA ALA A 36 8.40 -13.26 0.12
C ALA A 36 9.06 -12.55 -1.08
N PRO A 37 8.71 -12.87 -2.32
CA PRO A 37 9.30 -12.24 -3.49
C PRO A 37 8.91 -10.76 -3.56
N ASP A 38 9.82 -9.92 -4.04
CA ASP A 38 9.60 -8.49 -4.27
C ASP A 38 9.17 -7.73 -2.98
N VAL A 39 9.70 -8.16 -1.83
CA VAL A 39 9.45 -7.54 -0.52
C VAL A 39 10.76 -7.24 0.18
N PHE A 40 10.92 -5.97 0.55
CA PHE A 40 11.99 -5.53 1.44
C PHE A 40 11.57 -5.70 2.89
N VAL A 41 12.39 -6.38 3.71
CA VAL A 41 12.07 -6.67 5.10
C VAL A 41 13.20 -6.18 6.01
N VAL A 42 12.85 -5.41 7.03
CA VAL A 42 13.75 -5.05 8.13
C VAL A 42 13.19 -5.63 9.42
N ARG A 43 14.03 -6.34 10.15
CA ARG A 43 13.74 -6.82 11.50
C ARG A 43 14.61 -6.08 12.50
N ASP A 44 14.01 -5.61 13.56
CA ASP A 44 14.72 -5.07 14.71
C ASP A 44 14.93 -6.20 15.72
N ASP A 45 16.16 -6.68 15.81
CA ASP A 45 16.51 -7.80 16.69
C ASP A 45 16.37 -7.47 18.19
N MET A 46 16.35 -6.19 18.56
CA MET A 46 16.19 -5.75 19.95
C MET A 46 14.74 -5.73 20.39
N THR A 47 13.83 -5.35 19.51
CA THR A 47 12.40 -5.17 19.82
C THR A 47 11.52 -6.23 19.18
N GLY A 48 12.05 -7.04 18.27
CA GLY A 48 11.28 -8.01 17.48
C GLY A 48 10.32 -7.35 16.47
N ASN A 49 10.39 -6.04 16.28
CA ASN A 49 9.57 -5.33 15.32
C ASN A 49 9.95 -5.70 13.89
N LEU A 50 8.96 -5.75 13.01
CA LEU A 50 9.15 -5.99 11.58
C LEU A 50 8.57 -4.82 10.79
N THR A 51 9.38 -4.31 9.87
CA THR A 51 8.92 -3.41 8.80
C THR A 51 9.12 -4.14 7.49
N ALA A 52 8.05 -4.26 6.69
CA ALA A 52 8.15 -4.79 5.34
C ALA A 52 7.49 -3.82 4.35
N ALA A 53 8.05 -3.75 3.15
CA ALA A 53 7.50 -2.90 2.09
C ALA A 53 7.68 -3.57 0.73
N SER A 54 6.88 -3.18 -0.25
CA SER A 54 7.08 -3.62 -1.63
C SER A 54 8.45 -3.16 -2.15
N ASP A 55 9.12 -4.02 -2.92
CA ASP A 55 10.49 -3.79 -3.46
C ASP A 55 10.56 -2.57 -4.41
N SER A 56 9.43 -2.05 -4.81
CA SER A 56 9.32 -0.75 -5.51
C SER A 56 9.99 0.42 -4.78
N LEU A 57 10.41 0.23 -3.51
CA LEU A 57 11.26 1.18 -2.76
C LEU A 57 12.72 1.22 -3.25
N LEU A 58 13.23 0.15 -3.84
CA LEU A 58 14.66 -0.04 -4.12
C LEU A 58 15.06 0.26 -5.57
N GLY A 59 14.13 0.74 -6.41
CA GLY A 59 14.43 1.03 -7.81
C GLY A 59 13.39 1.91 -8.50
N ASP A 60 13.58 2.13 -9.79
CA ASP A 60 12.70 2.97 -10.63
C ASP A 60 11.26 2.45 -10.74
N LYS A 61 11.01 1.20 -10.36
CA LYS A 61 9.69 0.54 -10.43
C LYS A 61 8.61 1.22 -9.59
N GLY A 62 8.99 1.87 -8.48
CA GLY A 62 8.09 2.62 -7.61
C GLY A 62 7.96 4.11 -7.95
N THR A 63 8.61 4.58 -9.02
CA THR A 63 8.71 6.00 -9.35
C THR A 63 7.93 6.35 -10.60
N VAL A 64 7.14 7.40 -10.55
CA VAL A 64 6.44 7.97 -11.71
C VAL A 64 6.67 9.48 -11.78
N THR A 65 6.75 10.00 -13.00
CA THR A 65 6.70 11.45 -13.25
C THR A 65 5.23 11.88 -13.27
N PRO A 66 4.84 12.92 -12.52
CA PRO A 66 3.49 13.46 -12.59
C PRO A 66 3.12 13.91 -14.00
N GLU A 67 1.85 13.73 -14.38
CA GLU A 67 1.31 14.19 -15.65
C GLU A 67 1.27 15.73 -15.70
N THR A 68 1.16 16.38 -14.54
CA THR A 68 1.12 17.84 -14.37
C THR A 68 2.05 18.29 -13.25
N GLY A 69 2.92 19.25 -13.54
CA GLY A 69 3.88 19.81 -12.57
C GLY A 69 5.21 19.07 -12.51
N GLY A 70 6.25 19.72 -12.03
CA GLY A 70 7.59 19.16 -11.87
C GLY A 70 7.67 18.15 -10.70
N GLY A 71 8.80 17.43 -10.64
CA GLY A 71 9.08 16.48 -9.57
C GLY A 71 8.77 15.04 -9.95
N TYR A 72 8.74 14.16 -8.93
CA TYR A 72 8.39 12.73 -9.10
C TYR A 72 7.64 12.20 -7.88
N VAL A 73 6.92 11.11 -8.08
CA VAL A 73 6.20 10.41 -7.01
C VAL A 73 6.74 9.00 -6.88
N VAL A 74 7.04 8.59 -5.64
CA VAL A 74 7.34 7.21 -5.27
C VAL A 74 6.13 6.63 -4.57
N VAL A 75 5.63 5.51 -5.08
CA VAL A 75 4.46 4.82 -4.53
C VAL A 75 4.84 3.44 -4.04
N TYR A 76 4.48 3.11 -2.82
CA TYR A 76 4.67 1.78 -2.28
C TYR A 76 3.67 1.44 -1.18
N SER A 77 3.58 0.17 -0.86
CA SER A 77 2.82 -0.35 0.27
C SER A 77 3.78 -0.86 1.33
N GLY A 78 3.46 -0.64 2.58
CA GLY A 78 4.28 -1.07 3.69
C GLY A 78 3.47 -1.52 4.89
N VAL A 79 4.11 -2.31 5.74
CA VAL A 79 3.57 -2.77 7.01
C VAL A 79 4.57 -2.51 8.13
N ASN A 80 4.04 -2.15 9.30
CA ASN A 80 4.78 -2.10 10.55
C ASN A 80 4.10 -3.03 11.54
N ILE A 81 4.84 -3.97 12.10
CA ILE A 81 4.34 -5.01 12.98
C ILE A 81 5.19 -5.07 14.25
N SER A 82 4.56 -4.89 15.39
CA SER A 82 5.12 -5.07 16.72
C SER A 82 4.27 -6.05 17.53
N ASP A 83 4.64 -6.29 18.76
CA ASP A 83 3.83 -7.13 19.66
C ASP A 83 2.53 -6.45 20.10
N THR A 84 2.45 -5.11 19.97
CA THR A 84 1.30 -4.31 20.43
C THR A 84 0.43 -3.78 19.29
N PHE A 85 0.92 -3.76 18.07
CA PHE A 85 0.16 -3.30 16.90
C PHE A 85 0.67 -3.93 15.60
N ASN A 86 -0.22 -3.99 14.63
CA ASN A 86 0.12 -4.22 13.24
C ASN A 86 -0.60 -3.18 12.37
N LEU A 87 0.10 -2.60 11.40
CA LEU A 87 -0.39 -1.52 10.57
C LEU A 87 0.08 -1.72 9.14
N HIS A 88 -0.87 -1.70 8.22
CA HIS A 88 -0.61 -1.61 6.78
C HIS A 88 -0.94 -0.20 6.29
N SER A 89 -0.08 0.37 5.45
CA SER A 89 -0.27 1.69 4.86
C SER A 89 0.13 1.71 3.39
N LEU A 90 -0.60 2.48 2.59
CA LEU A 90 -0.16 2.93 1.28
C LEU A 90 0.54 4.27 1.44
N LEU A 91 1.68 4.42 0.77
CA LEU A 91 2.51 5.62 0.87
C LEU A 91 2.73 6.21 -0.51
N PHE A 92 2.52 7.53 -0.59
CA PHE A 92 2.77 8.35 -1.77
C PHE A 92 3.77 9.43 -1.37
N LYS A 93 5.02 9.30 -1.80
CA LYS A 93 6.08 10.28 -1.56
C LYS A 93 6.24 11.16 -2.78
N TYR A 94 5.89 12.41 -2.64
CA TYR A 94 6.09 13.44 -3.67
C TYR A 94 7.36 14.23 -3.38
N TYR A 95 8.20 14.39 -4.40
CA TYR A 95 9.44 15.16 -4.38
C TYR A 95 9.38 16.23 -5.46
N ALA A 96 9.66 17.48 -5.09
CA ALA A 96 9.64 18.63 -6.02
C ALA A 96 10.43 19.83 -5.47
N ASP A 97 10.46 20.90 -6.23
CA ASP A 97 11.05 22.17 -5.79
C ASP A 97 10.05 23.03 -4.99
N ASP A 98 8.74 22.77 -5.15
CA ASP A 98 7.67 23.51 -4.50
C ASP A 98 6.61 22.62 -3.86
N TRP A 99 6.01 23.08 -2.75
CA TRP A 99 4.93 22.41 -2.04
C TRP A 99 3.65 22.28 -2.88
N ALA A 100 2.99 21.13 -2.77
CA ALA A 100 1.61 20.96 -3.20
C ALA A 100 0.61 21.17 -2.05
N PHE A 101 1.07 21.02 -0.80
CA PHE A 101 0.25 20.97 0.41
C PHE A 101 -0.83 19.90 0.30
N ILE A 102 -0.39 18.69 0.00
CA ILE A 102 -1.28 17.51 -0.15
C ILE A 102 -2.15 17.36 1.11
N ASN A 103 -3.46 17.13 0.91
CA ASN A 103 -4.44 16.96 1.97
C ASN A 103 -5.40 15.78 1.75
N SER A 104 -5.49 15.27 0.54
CA SER A 104 -6.28 14.09 0.21
C SER A 104 -5.71 13.34 -0.98
N VAL A 105 -6.10 12.06 -1.11
CA VAL A 105 -5.74 11.22 -2.25
C VAL A 105 -7.01 10.72 -2.92
N ILE A 106 -7.05 10.82 -4.24
CA ILE A 106 -8.14 10.30 -5.06
C ILE A 106 -7.58 9.21 -5.95
N VAL A 107 -8.18 8.02 -5.93
CA VAL A 107 -7.83 6.90 -6.80
C VAL A 107 -9.02 6.56 -7.68
N LYS A 108 -8.78 6.43 -8.99
CA LYS A 108 -9.79 6.02 -9.97
C LYS A 108 -9.34 4.72 -10.65
N ILE A 109 -10.20 3.70 -10.61
CA ILE A 109 -10.02 2.40 -11.27
C ILE A 109 -11.21 2.22 -12.20
N GLY A 110 -11.00 2.21 -13.50
CA GLY A 110 -12.08 2.20 -14.48
C GLY A 110 -13.05 3.37 -14.27
N SER A 111 -14.31 3.06 -13.99
CA SER A 111 -15.36 4.05 -13.68
C SER A 111 -15.46 4.40 -12.19
N ARG A 112 -14.86 3.60 -11.31
CA ARG A 112 -14.98 3.74 -9.85
C ARG A 112 -13.95 4.73 -9.29
N ARG A 113 -14.38 5.53 -8.31
CA ARG A 113 -13.55 6.54 -7.68
C ARG A 113 -13.59 6.39 -6.16
N TYR A 114 -12.41 6.44 -5.55
CA TYR A 114 -12.21 6.45 -4.11
C TYR A 114 -11.54 7.77 -3.72
N LYS A 115 -12.01 8.38 -2.63
CA LYS A 115 -11.40 9.60 -2.07
C LYS A 115 -11.06 9.36 -0.61
N PHE A 116 -9.79 9.57 -0.25
CA PHE A 116 -9.26 9.45 1.09
C PHE A 116 -8.97 10.86 1.63
N ASN A 117 -9.79 11.30 2.57
CA ASN A 117 -9.66 12.60 3.25
C ASN A 117 -9.09 12.39 4.66
N GLY A 118 -8.57 13.48 5.27
CA GLY A 118 -8.04 13.43 6.63
C GLY A 118 -6.84 12.51 6.79
N ILE A 119 -6.10 12.30 5.70
CA ILE A 119 -4.89 11.51 5.68
C ILE A 119 -3.78 12.20 6.45
N LYS A 120 -2.85 11.42 7.02
CA LYS A 120 -1.62 11.96 7.56
C LYS A 120 -0.69 12.35 6.40
N VAL A 121 -0.09 13.54 6.49
CA VAL A 121 0.93 13.99 5.54
C VAL A 121 2.13 14.52 6.31
N ASP A 122 3.29 13.89 6.12
CA ASP A 122 4.57 14.37 6.65
C ASP A 122 5.23 15.26 5.59
N ARG A 123 5.88 16.36 6.02
CA ARG A 123 6.50 17.36 5.14
C ARG A 123 7.91 17.67 5.61
N ASP A 124 8.88 17.61 4.69
CA ASP A 124 10.28 17.90 4.95
C ASP A 124 10.90 18.73 3.85
N VAL A 125 11.87 19.58 4.22
CA VAL A 125 12.83 20.19 3.30
C VAL A 125 14.10 19.36 3.31
N LEU A 126 14.55 18.89 2.15
CA LEU A 126 15.74 18.08 2.00
C LEU A 126 17.01 18.93 1.95
N ARG A 127 18.18 18.28 2.04
CA ARG A 127 19.47 18.97 2.10
C ARG A 127 19.80 19.79 0.84
N ASP A 128 19.28 19.39 -0.30
CA ASP A 128 19.39 20.07 -1.60
C ASP A 128 18.35 21.17 -1.82
N ALA A 129 17.64 21.52 -0.77
CA ALA A 129 16.51 22.47 -0.76
C ALA A 129 15.26 22.01 -1.53
N SER A 130 15.23 20.81 -2.10
CA SER A 130 13.98 20.22 -2.60
C SER A 130 13.04 19.87 -1.44
N ILE A 131 11.77 19.69 -1.73
CA ILE A 131 10.76 19.33 -0.74
C ILE A 131 10.34 17.86 -0.88
N ARG A 132 9.82 17.32 0.22
CA ARG A 132 9.17 16.01 0.25
C ARG A 132 7.88 16.07 1.02
N GLU A 133 6.78 15.63 0.39
CA GLU A 133 5.51 15.37 1.06
C GLU A 133 5.21 13.87 1.03
N ILE A 134 4.87 13.27 2.16
CA ILE A 134 4.52 11.85 2.27
C ILE A 134 3.08 11.73 2.74
N ALA A 135 2.20 11.31 1.85
CA ALA A 135 0.80 11.03 2.17
C ALA A 135 0.63 9.55 2.56
N PHE A 136 0.00 9.30 3.70
CA PHE A 136 -0.25 7.96 4.25
C PHE A 136 -1.74 7.64 4.19
N ILE A 137 -2.09 6.49 3.61
CA ILE A 137 -3.42 5.90 3.69
C ILE A 137 -3.29 4.61 4.51
N ASP A 138 -3.61 4.70 5.79
CA ASP A 138 -3.61 3.55 6.69
C ASP A 138 -4.80 2.64 6.39
N LEU A 139 -4.60 1.31 6.47
CA LEU A 139 -5.67 0.35 6.28
C LEU A 139 -6.71 0.48 7.39
N THR A 140 -7.87 0.98 7.00
CA THR A 140 -9.07 1.11 7.83
C THR A 140 -10.22 0.35 7.18
N SER A 141 -11.36 0.23 7.85
CA SER A 141 -12.56 -0.42 7.29
C SER A 141 -13.01 0.19 5.95
N ASP A 142 -12.77 1.49 5.76
CA ASP A 142 -13.16 2.21 4.53
C ASP A 142 -12.16 1.98 3.39
N VAL A 143 -10.92 1.55 3.69
CA VAL A 143 -9.88 1.25 2.68
C VAL A 143 -9.99 -0.19 2.16
N ILE A 144 -10.55 -1.12 2.95
CA ILE A 144 -10.73 -2.52 2.54
C ILE A 144 -11.53 -2.65 1.23
N PRO A 145 -12.67 -1.95 1.01
CA PRO A 145 -13.41 -2.01 -0.26
C PRO A 145 -12.59 -1.54 -1.46
N PHE A 146 -11.69 -0.56 -1.26
CA PHE A 146 -10.76 -0.12 -2.29
C PHE A 146 -9.75 -1.22 -2.61
N MET A 147 -9.12 -1.84 -1.59
CA MET A 147 -8.14 -2.91 -1.79
C MET A 147 -8.76 -4.12 -2.48
N THR A 148 -9.97 -4.52 -2.08
CA THR A 148 -10.71 -5.61 -2.74
C THR A 148 -10.95 -5.28 -4.21
N TYR A 149 -11.43 -4.06 -4.51
CA TYR A 149 -11.69 -3.65 -5.88
C TYR A 149 -10.41 -3.54 -6.72
N LEU A 150 -9.29 -3.06 -6.15
CA LEU A 150 -8.00 -3.00 -6.82
C LEU A 150 -7.51 -4.40 -7.21
N ILE A 151 -7.68 -5.40 -6.34
CA ILE A 151 -7.30 -6.80 -6.60
C ILE A 151 -8.14 -7.39 -7.74
N GLU A 152 -9.46 -7.19 -7.71
CA GLU A 152 -10.41 -7.70 -8.70
C GLU A 152 -10.20 -7.07 -10.09
N HIS A 153 -9.72 -5.81 -10.13
CA HIS A 153 -9.54 -4.99 -11.33
C HIS A 153 -8.08 -4.62 -11.59
N ARG A 154 -7.13 -5.49 -11.16
CA ARG A 154 -5.69 -5.22 -11.24
C ARG A 154 -5.17 -4.93 -12.66
N ASP A 155 -5.86 -5.44 -13.68
CA ASP A 155 -5.51 -5.25 -15.08
C ASP A 155 -6.03 -3.91 -15.65
N GLU A 156 -6.86 -3.18 -14.89
CA GLU A 156 -7.35 -1.87 -15.29
C GLU A 156 -6.33 -0.77 -15.00
N VAL A 157 -6.47 0.34 -15.73
CA VAL A 157 -5.68 1.56 -15.50
C VAL A 157 -6.10 2.19 -14.18
N VAL A 158 -5.13 2.41 -13.30
CA VAL A 158 -5.32 3.07 -12.01
C VAL A 158 -4.72 4.46 -12.06
N LYS A 159 -5.58 5.49 -12.06
CA LYS A 159 -5.19 6.88 -12.00
C LYS A 159 -5.24 7.40 -10.57
N VAL A 160 -4.24 8.16 -10.19
CA VAL A 160 -4.12 8.75 -8.86
C VAL A 160 -3.99 10.26 -8.97
N ARG A 161 -4.67 10.96 -8.07
CA ARG A 161 -4.49 12.38 -7.82
C ARG A 161 -4.14 12.59 -6.36
N LEU A 162 -2.96 13.14 -6.10
CA LEU A 162 -2.66 13.74 -4.81
C LEU A 162 -3.23 15.16 -4.85
N GLN A 163 -4.33 15.37 -4.15
CA GLN A 163 -5.00 16.67 -4.13
C GLN A 163 -4.33 17.54 -3.08
N GLY A 164 -3.81 18.66 -3.52
CA GLY A 164 -3.16 19.66 -2.69
C GLY A 164 -3.96 20.96 -2.57
N GLN A 165 -3.49 21.86 -1.72
CA GLN A 165 -4.05 23.22 -1.60
C GLN A 165 -3.62 24.09 -2.77
N ASP A 166 -2.35 24.00 -3.16
CA ASP A 166 -1.75 24.88 -4.17
C ASP A 166 -1.81 24.24 -5.57
N ARG A 167 -1.69 22.91 -5.64
CA ARG A 167 -1.79 22.18 -6.90
C ARG A 167 -2.18 20.72 -6.68
N ASP A 168 -2.77 20.12 -7.70
CA ASP A 168 -3.02 18.70 -7.81
C ASP A 168 -1.86 18.00 -8.54
N ILE A 169 -1.53 16.77 -8.14
CA ILE A 169 -0.49 15.95 -8.75
C ILE A 169 -1.16 14.69 -9.33
N ASP A 170 -1.28 14.63 -10.64
CA ASP A 170 -1.91 13.52 -11.36
C ASP A 170 -0.86 12.58 -11.93
N PHE A 171 -1.06 11.25 -11.77
CA PHE A 171 -0.23 10.20 -12.34
C PHE A 171 -0.99 8.88 -12.46
N THR A 172 -0.39 7.93 -13.17
CA THR A 172 -0.93 6.58 -13.36
C THR A 172 -0.02 5.57 -12.68
N LEU A 173 -0.60 4.63 -11.90
CA LEU A 173 0.17 3.53 -11.31
C LEU A 173 0.65 2.58 -12.42
N THR A 174 1.92 2.20 -12.34
CA THR A 174 2.47 1.11 -13.16
C THR A 174 1.96 -0.25 -12.67
N ASP A 175 2.11 -1.29 -13.50
CA ASP A 175 1.75 -2.65 -13.09
C ASP A 175 2.61 -3.13 -11.92
N ASP A 176 3.90 -2.78 -11.89
CA ASP A 176 4.80 -3.09 -10.77
C ASP A 176 4.34 -2.45 -9.46
N MET A 177 3.89 -1.18 -9.49
CA MET A 177 3.32 -0.52 -8.30
C MET A 177 2.04 -1.22 -7.81
N LYS A 178 1.12 -1.53 -8.73
CA LYS A 178 -0.12 -2.25 -8.41
C LYS A 178 0.18 -3.62 -7.79
N ASN A 179 1.07 -4.38 -8.41
CA ASN A 179 1.47 -5.70 -7.93
C ASN A 179 2.15 -5.62 -6.56
N GLY A 180 3.03 -4.65 -6.34
CA GLY A 180 3.67 -4.42 -5.04
C GLY A 180 2.66 -4.10 -3.93
N ILE A 181 1.68 -3.24 -4.21
CA ILE A 181 0.60 -2.90 -3.27
C ILE A 181 -0.22 -4.15 -2.93
N ILE A 182 -0.64 -4.91 -3.93
CA ILE A 182 -1.46 -6.12 -3.76
C ILE A 182 -0.68 -7.19 -3.01
N ASN A 183 0.61 -7.39 -3.32
CA ASN A 183 1.44 -8.40 -2.67
C ASN A 183 1.57 -8.15 -1.17
N ILE A 184 1.96 -6.93 -0.78
CA ILE A 184 2.08 -6.56 0.64
C ILE A 184 0.73 -6.68 1.38
N TYR A 185 -0.37 -6.26 0.76
CA TYR A 185 -1.69 -6.41 1.36
C TYR A 185 -2.06 -7.88 1.59
N ASN A 186 -1.82 -8.75 0.60
CA ASN A 186 -2.10 -10.19 0.73
C ASN A 186 -1.25 -10.84 1.82
N LEU A 187 0.03 -10.50 1.92
CA LEU A 187 0.92 -10.98 2.99
C LEU A 187 0.45 -10.49 4.37
N TYR A 188 0.04 -9.21 4.45
CA TYR A 188 -0.49 -8.66 5.69
C TYR A 188 -1.75 -9.39 6.16
N VAL A 189 -2.70 -9.66 5.25
CA VAL A 189 -3.92 -10.43 5.57
C VAL A 189 -3.58 -11.88 5.93
N ALA A 190 -2.67 -12.53 5.18
CA ALA A 190 -2.22 -13.89 5.45
C ALA A 190 -1.52 -14.03 6.82
N GLY A 191 -0.85 -12.97 7.28
CA GLY A 191 -0.26 -12.91 8.62
C GLY A 191 -1.26 -12.69 9.76
N GLY A 192 -2.53 -12.48 9.46
CA GLY A 192 -3.57 -12.15 10.46
C GLY A 192 -3.77 -10.66 10.68
N GLY A 193 -3.28 -9.83 9.76
CA GLY A 193 -3.49 -8.39 9.78
C GLY A 193 -4.96 -8.01 9.63
N THR A 194 -5.37 -6.99 10.34
CA THR A 194 -6.74 -6.49 10.37
C THR A 194 -6.77 -4.98 10.15
N SER A 195 -7.94 -4.42 9.89
CA SER A 195 -8.06 -2.96 9.77
C SER A 195 -7.78 -2.26 11.11
N LYS A 196 -7.31 -1.01 11.05
CA LYS A 196 -6.99 -0.19 12.22
C LYS A 196 -8.13 -0.08 13.25
N ALA A 197 -9.38 -0.23 12.82
CA ALA A 197 -10.55 -0.20 13.71
C ALA A 197 -10.60 -1.37 14.71
N SER A 198 -9.96 -2.50 14.41
CA SER A 198 -9.89 -3.66 15.31
C SER A 198 -8.75 -3.58 16.33
N MET A 199 -7.86 -2.58 16.24
CA MET A 199 -6.75 -2.38 17.17
C MET A 199 -7.15 -1.60 18.45
N LYS A 200 -8.41 -1.18 18.57
CA LYS A 200 -8.93 -0.43 19.74
C LYS A 200 -9.60 -1.35 20.75
N LYS A 201 -8.94 -2.43 21.17
CA LYS A 201 -9.39 -3.18 22.35
C LYS A 201 -8.22 -3.51 23.24
#